data_536807bf9af6cccf72c4918827dc01f7
#
_entry.id   536807bf9af6cccf72c4918827dc01f7
#
_cell.length_a   1.000
_cell.length_b   1.000
_cell.length_c   1.000
_cell.angle_alpha   90.00
_cell.angle_beta   90.00
_cell.angle_gamma   90.00
#
_symmetry.space_group_name_H-M   'P 1'
#
loop_
_entity.id
_entity.type
_entity.pdbx_description
1 polymer ?
#
loop_
_entity_poly.entity_id
_entity_poly.type
_entity_poly.pdbx_seq_one_letter_code
_entity_poly.pdbx_strand_id
1 'polypeptide(L)'
;MSDIEVSIAHALGDFRLEVVFTTPAKGVTALFGHSGSGKTSVLRAIAGLIRADHGTVKINGEVWQDDRHFVPTHKRPLGYVFQEASLFPHLSVRQNLEYGWRQIPADQRKINFDTAVELLGIGPLLERATSRLSGGERQRVAIARALLTSPKLLLMDEPLSALDHGAKQAILPYLESLHDEFDIPSLYVSHDPNEVARLADRLVLLEKGKVVTYGDAANLLTRVDLPIARYDDAASILEGYVSAHDPTFHLTWIGMHGGRVAVSREDMAVGKRARVEIQARDVSLSLKAHSDTSIINMLPARVVDTQEINPSQLIVRLELDDGQTLLSRITRRSAMGMGLHEGMRLYAQVKSVALIA
;
A
#
# COMPACT_ATOMS: atom_id res chain seq x y z
N MET A 1 2.86 -22.45 -6.14
CA MET A 1 3.00 -21.20 -5.39
C MET A 1 1.75 -20.99 -4.58
N SER A 2 1.85 -20.40 -3.41
CA SER A 2 0.67 -20.07 -2.61
C SER A 2 0.05 -18.79 -3.18
N ASP A 3 -1.20 -18.85 -3.63
CA ASP A 3 -1.84 -17.72 -4.32
C ASP A 3 -3.24 -17.43 -3.75
N ILE A 4 -3.67 -16.20 -3.93
CA ILE A 4 -5.04 -15.73 -3.76
C ILE A 4 -5.64 -15.64 -5.17
N GLU A 5 -6.56 -16.55 -5.48
CA GLU A 5 -7.26 -16.60 -6.76
C GLU A 5 -8.69 -16.12 -6.55
N VAL A 6 -9.10 -15.08 -7.25
CA VAL A 6 -10.43 -14.49 -7.17
C VAL A 6 -11.01 -14.35 -8.56
N SER A 7 -12.16 -14.99 -8.74
CA SER A 7 -13.01 -14.84 -9.94
C SER A 7 -14.44 -14.71 -9.44
N ILE A 8 -15.03 -13.52 -9.50
CA ILE A 8 -16.34 -13.22 -8.91
C ILE A 8 -17.20 -12.48 -9.93
N ALA A 9 -18.42 -12.99 -10.11
CA ALA A 9 -19.50 -12.28 -10.78
C ALA A 9 -20.68 -12.13 -9.80
N HIS A 10 -21.13 -10.89 -9.55
CA HIS A 10 -22.20 -10.62 -8.61
C HIS A 10 -22.98 -9.36 -8.99
N ALA A 11 -24.30 -9.42 -8.89
CA ALA A 11 -25.18 -8.27 -9.14
C ALA A 11 -25.58 -7.59 -7.82
N LEU A 12 -25.35 -6.30 -7.72
CA LEU A 12 -25.72 -5.46 -6.58
C LEU A 12 -26.69 -4.35 -7.04
N GLY A 13 -27.96 -4.72 -7.23
CA GLY A 13 -28.93 -3.86 -7.90
C GLY A 13 -28.51 -3.59 -9.36
N ASP A 14 -28.35 -2.32 -9.72
CA ASP A 14 -27.90 -1.91 -11.06
C ASP A 14 -26.37 -2.04 -11.25
N PHE A 15 -25.61 -2.26 -10.16
CA PHE A 15 -24.17 -2.39 -10.23
C PHE A 15 -23.77 -3.86 -10.43
N ARG A 16 -22.88 -4.11 -11.39
CA ARG A 16 -22.32 -5.44 -11.65
C ARG A 16 -20.85 -5.51 -11.26
N LEU A 17 -20.51 -6.48 -10.45
CA LEU A 17 -19.16 -6.82 -10.08
C LEU A 17 -18.70 -8.02 -10.94
N GLU A 18 -17.66 -7.81 -11.75
CA GLU A 18 -17.04 -8.84 -12.58
C GLU A 18 -15.52 -8.72 -12.42
N VAL A 19 -14.94 -9.43 -11.47
CA VAL A 19 -13.52 -9.32 -11.13
C VAL A 19 -12.81 -10.64 -11.28
N VAL A 20 -11.65 -10.62 -11.93
CA VAL A 20 -10.75 -11.75 -12.05
C VAL A 20 -9.32 -11.27 -11.82
N PHE A 21 -8.67 -11.81 -10.81
CA PHE A 21 -7.24 -11.58 -10.56
C PHE A 21 -6.62 -12.71 -9.74
N THR A 22 -5.31 -12.82 -9.86
CA THR A 22 -4.49 -13.73 -9.04
C THR A 22 -3.32 -12.94 -8.48
N THR A 23 -3.06 -13.11 -7.19
CA THR A 23 -1.94 -12.44 -6.50
C THR A 23 -1.27 -13.44 -5.56
N PRO A 24 0.06 -13.32 -5.32
CA PRO A 24 0.72 -14.17 -4.35
C PRO A 24 0.08 -14.06 -2.95
N ALA A 25 -0.07 -15.18 -2.27
CA ALA A 25 -0.53 -15.20 -0.89
C ALA A 25 0.62 -14.84 0.09
N LYS A 26 1.24 -13.70 -0.16
CA LYS A 26 2.25 -13.05 0.68
C LYS A 26 2.23 -11.56 0.43
N GLY A 27 2.73 -10.79 1.39
CA GLY A 27 2.82 -9.35 1.25
C GLY A 27 1.46 -8.65 1.23
N VAL A 28 1.46 -7.41 0.81
CA VAL A 28 0.27 -6.56 0.75
C VAL A 28 -0.18 -6.39 -0.71
N THR A 29 -1.39 -6.82 -1.01
CA THR A 29 -2.05 -6.51 -2.29
C THR A 29 -3.08 -5.42 -2.08
N ALA A 30 -2.88 -4.25 -2.68
CA ALA A 30 -3.85 -3.17 -2.65
C ALA A 30 -4.95 -3.36 -3.70
N LEU A 31 -6.20 -3.20 -3.29
CA LEU A 31 -7.35 -3.01 -4.18
C LEU A 31 -7.62 -1.51 -4.29
N PHE A 32 -7.30 -0.91 -5.42
CA PHE A 32 -7.36 0.52 -5.65
C PHE A 32 -8.39 0.91 -6.70
N GLY A 33 -8.99 2.08 -6.55
CA GLY A 33 -9.96 2.64 -7.49
C GLY A 33 -10.86 3.69 -6.83
N HIS A 34 -11.59 4.45 -7.65
CA HIS A 34 -12.51 5.47 -7.15
C HIS A 34 -13.58 4.89 -6.20
N SER A 35 -14.20 5.77 -5.40
CA SER A 35 -15.38 5.38 -4.62
C SER A 35 -16.46 4.80 -5.52
N GLY A 36 -17.09 3.71 -5.08
CA GLY A 36 -18.09 2.99 -5.89
C GLY A 36 -17.52 2.04 -6.96
N SER A 37 -16.19 1.87 -7.07
CA SER A 37 -15.61 0.91 -8.03
C SER A 37 -15.80 -0.57 -7.68
N GLY A 38 -16.30 -0.90 -6.47
CA GLY A 38 -16.59 -2.25 -6.03
C GLY A 38 -15.56 -2.88 -5.08
N LYS A 39 -14.53 -2.15 -4.63
CA LYS A 39 -13.45 -2.64 -3.75
C LYS A 39 -13.95 -3.36 -2.49
N THR A 40 -14.79 -2.67 -1.72
CA THR A 40 -15.42 -3.23 -0.50
C THR A 40 -16.26 -4.46 -0.81
N SER A 41 -16.96 -4.48 -1.96
CA SER A 41 -17.78 -5.64 -2.36
C SER A 41 -16.90 -6.86 -2.69
N VAL A 42 -15.75 -6.66 -3.35
CA VAL A 42 -14.74 -7.71 -3.56
C VAL A 42 -14.25 -8.24 -2.22
N LEU A 43 -13.86 -7.35 -1.31
CA LEU A 43 -13.34 -7.74 0.00
C LEU A 43 -14.39 -8.53 0.82
N ARG A 44 -15.65 -8.07 0.80
CA ARG A 44 -16.77 -8.74 1.47
C ARG A 44 -17.09 -10.10 0.87
N ALA A 45 -16.98 -10.26 -0.44
CA ALA A 45 -17.16 -11.56 -1.09
C ALA A 45 -16.01 -12.52 -0.71
N ILE A 46 -14.76 -12.06 -0.69
CA ILE A 46 -13.62 -12.86 -0.21
C ILE A 46 -13.79 -13.24 1.26
N ALA A 47 -14.35 -12.34 2.08
CA ALA A 47 -14.65 -12.63 3.48
C ALA A 47 -15.83 -13.60 3.68
N GLY A 48 -16.66 -13.82 2.66
CA GLY A 48 -17.90 -14.59 2.76
C GLY A 48 -19.04 -13.83 3.44
N LEU A 49 -18.92 -12.50 3.56
CA LEU A 49 -20.00 -11.61 4.02
C LEU A 49 -21.03 -11.39 2.91
N ILE A 50 -20.62 -11.55 1.66
CA ILE A 50 -21.46 -11.59 0.48
C ILE A 50 -21.16 -12.92 -0.21
N ARG A 51 -22.21 -13.67 -0.58
CA ARG A 51 -22.08 -14.83 -1.47
C ARG A 51 -22.19 -14.33 -2.90
N ALA A 52 -21.10 -14.45 -3.68
CA ALA A 52 -21.14 -14.13 -5.10
C ALA A 52 -22.11 -15.07 -5.85
N ASP A 53 -22.78 -14.53 -6.88
CA ASP A 53 -23.74 -15.33 -7.66
C ASP A 53 -23.02 -16.45 -8.41
N HIS A 54 -21.84 -16.12 -8.96
CA HIS A 54 -20.96 -17.08 -9.64
C HIS A 54 -19.50 -16.78 -9.34
N GLY A 55 -18.67 -17.81 -9.43
CA GLY A 55 -17.21 -17.66 -9.41
C GLY A 55 -16.54 -18.38 -8.27
N THR A 56 -15.23 -18.15 -8.16
CA THR A 56 -14.34 -18.89 -7.26
C THR A 56 -13.53 -17.92 -6.40
N VAL A 57 -13.44 -18.23 -5.12
CA VAL A 57 -12.48 -17.63 -4.18
C VAL A 57 -11.64 -18.76 -3.60
N LYS A 58 -10.33 -18.72 -3.86
CA LYS A 58 -9.40 -19.76 -3.45
C LYS A 58 -8.16 -19.13 -2.83
N ILE A 59 -7.81 -19.55 -1.63
CA ILE A 59 -6.69 -19.03 -0.86
C ILE A 59 -5.74 -20.17 -0.52
N ASN A 60 -4.50 -20.09 -0.98
CA ASN A 60 -3.49 -21.15 -0.76
C ASN A 60 -3.97 -22.55 -1.18
N GLY A 61 -4.72 -22.63 -2.28
CA GLY A 61 -5.28 -23.90 -2.77
C GLY A 61 -6.60 -24.33 -2.08
N GLU A 62 -6.99 -23.69 -0.98
CA GLU A 62 -8.23 -23.95 -0.27
C GLU A 62 -9.40 -23.18 -0.92
N VAL A 63 -10.43 -23.87 -1.38
CA VAL A 63 -11.63 -23.25 -1.98
C VAL A 63 -12.55 -22.74 -0.87
N TRP A 64 -12.73 -21.41 -0.81
CA TRP A 64 -13.67 -20.79 0.12
C TRP A 64 -15.04 -20.56 -0.49
N GLN A 65 -15.11 -20.40 -1.79
CA GLN A 65 -16.33 -20.37 -2.58
C GLN A 65 -16.07 -20.91 -3.98
N ASP A 66 -17.03 -21.67 -4.50
CA ASP A 66 -17.26 -21.95 -5.91
C ASP A 66 -18.76 -22.05 -6.17
N ASP A 67 -19.19 -22.49 -7.36
CA ASP A 67 -20.59 -22.60 -7.72
C ASP A 67 -21.36 -23.64 -6.85
N ARG A 68 -20.65 -24.59 -6.21
CA ARG A 68 -21.22 -25.67 -5.41
C ARG A 68 -20.93 -25.56 -3.93
N HIS A 69 -19.83 -24.89 -3.58
CA HIS A 69 -19.32 -24.82 -2.22
C HIS A 69 -19.26 -23.37 -1.72
N PHE A 70 -19.64 -23.16 -0.46
CA PHE A 70 -19.53 -21.85 0.21
C PHE A 70 -19.15 -22.05 1.67
N VAL A 71 -17.96 -21.57 2.03
CA VAL A 71 -17.51 -21.54 3.42
C VAL A 71 -18.06 -20.26 4.06
N PRO A 72 -18.89 -20.33 5.10
CA PRO A 72 -19.40 -19.15 5.77
C PRO A 72 -18.26 -18.39 6.49
N THR A 73 -18.41 -17.08 6.65
CA THR A 73 -17.38 -16.16 7.19
C THR A 73 -16.72 -16.67 8.47
N HIS A 74 -17.51 -17.16 9.45
CA HIS A 74 -16.99 -17.62 10.74
C HIS A 74 -16.13 -18.89 10.67
N LYS A 75 -16.10 -19.56 9.52
CA LYS A 75 -15.24 -20.73 9.25
C LYS A 75 -14.02 -20.37 8.38
N ARG A 76 -13.96 -19.14 7.82
CA ARG A 76 -12.80 -18.68 7.07
C ARG A 76 -11.73 -18.19 8.04
N PRO A 77 -10.50 -18.70 7.96
CA PRO A 77 -9.41 -18.28 8.85
C PRO A 77 -8.87 -16.91 8.42
N LEU A 78 -9.65 -15.84 8.61
CA LEU A 78 -9.30 -14.50 8.21
C LEU A 78 -9.48 -13.50 9.37
N GLY A 79 -8.69 -12.40 9.32
CA GLY A 79 -8.92 -11.19 10.09
C GLY A 79 -9.58 -10.14 9.20
N TYR A 80 -10.59 -9.43 9.70
CA TYR A 80 -11.23 -8.34 8.97
C TYR A 80 -11.18 -7.05 9.78
N VAL A 81 -10.59 -6.02 9.16
CA VAL A 81 -10.57 -4.65 9.70
C VAL A 81 -11.53 -3.82 8.86
N PHE A 82 -12.62 -3.39 9.48
CA PHE A 82 -13.62 -2.56 8.84
C PHE A 82 -13.19 -1.11 8.76
N GLN A 83 -13.78 -0.36 7.84
CA GLN A 83 -13.59 1.08 7.68
C GLN A 83 -13.84 1.84 9.00
N GLU A 84 -14.94 1.50 9.68
CA GLU A 84 -15.14 1.88 11.08
C GLU A 84 -14.58 0.79 11.97
N ALA A 85 -13.80 1.13 12.98
CA ALA A 85 -13.07 0.19 13.84
C ALA A 85 -13.95 -0.90 14.51
N SER A 86 -15.26 -0.69 14.58
CA SER A 86 -16.28 -1.66 15.05
C SER A 86 -15.89 -2.42 16.32
N LEU A 87 -15.29 -1.71 17.30
CA LEU A 87 -14.94 -2.29 18.60
C LEU A 87 -16.20 -2.57 19.43
N PHE A 88 -16.14 -3.57 20.30
CA PHE A 88 -17.20 -3.86 21.25
C PHE A 88 -17.27 -2.75 22.32
N PRO A 89 -18.33 -1.92 22.33
CA PRO A 89 -18.35 -0.70 23.16
C PRO A 89 -18.47 -0.98 24.66
N HIS A 90 -18.95 -2.16 25.04
CA HIS A 90 -19.14 -2.61 26.41
C HIS A 90 -17.90 -3.30 27.00
N LEU A 91 -16.84 -3.46 26.20
CA LEU A 91 -15.59 -4.12 26.60
C LEU A 91 -14.45 -3.09 26.66
N SER A 92 -13.48 -3.31 27.57
CA SER A 92 -12.21 -2.57 27.56
C SER A 92 -11.39 -2.93 26.31
N VAL A 93 -10.30 -2.20 26.05
CA VAL A 93 -9.36 -2.53 24.97
C VAL A 93 -8.83 -3.95 25.15
N ARG A 94 -8.32 -4.32 26.33
CA ARG A 94 -7.84 -5.67 26.64
C ARG A 94 -8.89 -6.73 26.32
N GLN A 95 -10.12 -6.55 26.76
CA GLN A 95 -11.20 -7.48 26.52
C GLN A 95 -11.57 -7.60 25.05
N ASN A 96 -11.51 -6.51 24.28
CA ASN A 96 -11.67 -6.53 22.82
C ASN A 96 -10.59 -7.40 22.15
N LEU A 97 -9.33 -7.26 22.55
CA LEU A 97 -8.22 -8.04 22.02
C LEU A 97 -8.33 -9.52 22.38
N GLU A 98 -8.65 -9.80 23.63
CA GLU A 98 -8.78 -11.17 24.13
C GLU A 98 -10.01 -11.91 23.59
N TYR A 99 -11.01 -11.21 23.07
CA TYR A 99 -12.27 -11.80 22.62
C TYR A 99 -12.09 -12.92 21.58
N GLY A 100 -11.35 -12.62 20.51
CA GLY A 100 -11.00 -13.62 19.50
C GLY A 100 -9.82 -14.50 19.90
N TRP A 101 -8.81 -13.91 20.53
CA TRP A 101 -7.58 -14.59 20.92
C TRP A 101 -7.80 -15.77 21.86
N ARG A 102 -8.72 -15.65 22.83
CA ARG A 102 -9.06 -16.75 23.75
C ARG A 102 -9.78 -17.92 23.10
N GLN A 103 -10.41 -17.71 21.94
CA GLN A 103 -11.09 -18.76 21.19
C GLN A 103 -10.13 -19.64 20.38
N ILE A 104 -8.91 -19.15 20.13
CA ILE A 104 -7.88 -19.91 19.43
C ILE A 104 -7.15 -20.81 20.44
N PRO A 105 -7.05 -22.13 20.19
CA PRO A 105 -6.24 -23.04 20.99
C PRO A 105 -4.81 -22.53 21.14
N ALA A 106 -4.21 -22.68 22.31
CA ALA A 106 -2.92 -22.09 22.61
C ALA A 106 -1.79 -22.54 21.65
N ASP A 107 -1.85 -23.79 21.19
CA ASP A 107 -0.94 -24.40 20.22
C ASP A 107 -1.13 -23.89 18.78
N GLN A 108 -2.26 -23.24 18.49
CA GLN A 108 -2.57 -22.65 17.17
C GLN A 108 -2.37 -21.14 17.13
N ARG A 109 -2.06 -20.51 18.26
CA ARG A 109 -1.77 -19.06 18.33
C ARG A 109 -0.42 -18.75 17.70
N LYS A 110 -0.42 -18.22 16.49
CA LYS A 110 0.79 -17.82 15.77
C LYS A 110 1.29 -16.45 16.21
N ILE A 111 0.40 -15.59 16.67
CA ILE A 111 0.69 -14.21 17.07
C ILE A 111 0.60 -14.12 18.60
N ASN A 112 1.70 -13.70 19.20
CA ASN A 112 1.77 -13.44 20.64
C ASN A 112 1.00 -12.15 20.98
N PHE A 113 0.28 -12.17 22.10
CA PHE A 113 -0.51 -11.04 22.56
C PHE A 113 0.35 -9.80 22.83
N ASP A 114 1.45 -9.98 23.57
CA ASP A 114 2.34 -8.87 23.95
C ASP A 114 3.04 -8.28 22.73
N THR A 115 3.49 -9.12 21.78
CA THR A 115 4.06 -8.68 20.50
C THR A 115 3.09 -7.82 19.71
N ALA A 116 1.83 -8.22 19.58
CA ALA A 116 0.82 -7.41 18.89
C ALA A 116 0.52 -6.08 19.59
N VAL A 117 0.51 -6.10 20.92
CA VAL A 117 0.30 -4.89 21.76
C VAL A 117 1.47 -3.92 21.64
N GLU A 118 2.70 -4.41 21.67
CA GLU A 118 3.93 -3.62 21.53
C GLU A 118 4.04 -3.04 20.13
N LEU A 119 3.91 -3.88 19.09
CA LEU A 119 4.01 -3.50 17.69
C LEU A 119 3.04 -2.38 17.31
N LEU A 120 1.81 -2.41 17.84
CA LEU A 120 0.79 -1.38 17.56
C LEU A 120 0.77 -0.24 18.59
N GLY A 121 1.69 -0.23 19.56
CA GLY A 121 1.83 0.82 20.55
C GLY A 121 0.57 1.05 21.40
N ILE A 122 -0.18 -0.02 21.69
CA ILE A 122 -1.48 0.07 22.42
C ILE A 122 -1.41 -0.35 23.89
N GLY A 123 -0.21 -0.66 24.40
CA GLY A 123 -0.01 -1.05 25.80
C GLY A 123 -0.66 -0.10 26.82
N PRO A 124 -0.42 1.23 26.73
CA PRO A 124 -1.03 2.21 27.65
C PRO A 124 -2.55 2.32 27.54
N LEU A 125 -3.16 1.70 26.53
CA LEU A 125 -4.59 1.77 26.26
C LEU A 125 -5.38 0.58 26.81
N LEU A 126 -4.73 -0.50 27.21
CA LEU A 126 -5.35 -1.79 27.48
C LEU A 126 -6.53 -1.73 28.48
N GLU A 127 -6.39 -0.90 29.51
CA GLU A 127 -7.42 -0.78 30.56
C GLU A 127 -8.47 0.32 30.25
N ARG A 128 -8.33 1.02 29.11
CA ARG A 128 -9.28 2.07 28.72
C ARG A 128 -10.56 1.49 28.13
N ALA A 129 -11.66 2.21 28.36
CA ALA A 129 -12.91 1.98 27.64
C ALA A 129 -12.75 2.45 26.17
N THR A 130 -13.32 1.70 25.21
CA THR A 130 -13.21 1.99 23.79
C THR A 130 -13.80 3.35 23.39
N SER A 131 -14.78 3.86 24.14
CA SER A 131 -15.37 5.18 23.94
C SER A 131 -14.42 6.36 24.22
N ARG A 132 -13.31 6.11 24.95
CA ARG A 132 -12.30 7.14 25.28
C ARG A 132 -11.09 7.15 24.35
N LEU A 133 -11.14 6.37 23.28
CA LEU A 133 -10.07 6.27 22.30
C LEU A 133 -10.25 7.31 21.18
N SER A 134 -9.14 7.89 20.72
CA SER A 134 -9.11 8.64 19.47
C SER A 134 -9.41 7.73 18.26
N GLY A 135 -9.67 8.31 17.09
CA GLY A 135 -9.90 7.54 15.86
C GLY A 135 -8.74 6.60 15.55
N GLY A 136 -7.51 7.11 15.59
CA GLY A 136 -6.31 6.33 15.34
C GLY A 136 -6.05 5.24 16.39
N GLU A 137 -6.29 5.52 17.66
CA GLU A 137 -6.20 4.51 18.72
C GLU A 137 -7.23 3.39 18.51
N ARG A 138 -8.48 3.73 18.16
CA ARG A 138 -9.52 2.73 17.84
C ARG A 138 -9.08 1.85 16.68
N GLN A 139 -8.50 2.45 15.64
CA GLN A 139 -8.08 1.70 14.46
C GLN A 139 -6.94 0.73 14.79
N ARG A 140 -5.90 1.17 15.53
CA ARG A 140 -4.82 0.28 15.99
C ARG A 140 -5.33 -0.89 16.84
N VAL A 141 -6.30 -0.65 17.71
CA VAL A 141 -6.95 -1.71 18.51
C VAL A 141 -7.73 -2.68 17.61
N ALA A 142 -8.44 -2.19 16.57
CA ALA A 142 -9.17 -3.03 15.62
C ALA A 142 -8.23 -3.93 14.81
N ILE A 143 -7.08 -3.40 14.38
CA ILE A 143 -6.03 -4.14 13.67
C ILE A 143 -5.46 -5.22 14.61
N ALA A 144 -5.07 -4.87 15.85
CA ALA A 144 -4.59 -5.84 16.83
C ALA A 144 -5.59 -6.97 17.08
N ARG A 145 -6.87 -6.63 17.22
CA ARG A 145 -7.94 -7.62 17.42
C ARG A 145 -8.05 -8.58 16.24
N ALA A 146 -7.95 -8.09 15.01
CA ALA A 146 -7.97 -8.93 13.81
C ALA A 146 -6.74 -9.85 13.74
N LEU A 147 -5.55 -9.34 14.03
CA LEU A 147 -4.29 -10.11 14.04
C LEU A 147 -4.29 -11.22 15.08
N LEU A 148 -4.77 -10.92 16.29
CA LEU A 148 -4.78 -11.88 17.40
C LEU A 148 -5.67 -13.11 17.16
N THR A 149 -6.49 -13.11 16.10
CA THR A 149 -7.16 -14.32 15.64
C THR A 149 -6.24 -15.28 14.86
N SER A 150 -4.94 -14.95 14.72
CA SER A 150 -3.95 -15.72 13.96
C SER A 150 -4.42 -16.08 12.54
N PRO A 151 -4.83 -15.06 11.74
CA PRO A 151 -5.49 -15.30 10.46
C PRO A 151 -4.50 -15.81 9.40
N LYS A 152 -5.02 -16.55 8.40
CA LYS A 152 -4.29 -16.92 7.19
C LYS A 152 -4.35 -15.82 6.12
N LEU A 153 -5.25 -14.86 6.27
CA LEU A 153 -5.46 -13.71 5.39
C LEU A 153 -5.98 -12.54 6.19
N LEU A 154 -5.38 -11.37 6.04
CA LEU A 154 -5.85 -10.12 6.64
C LEU A 154 -6.55 -9.27 5.58
N LEU A 155 -7.78 -8.87 5.85
CA LEU A 155 -8.60 -8.02 4.99
C LEU A 155 -8.78 -6.67 5.67
N MET A 156 -8.40 -5.57 4.99
CA MET A 156 -8.50 -4.21 5.51
C MET A 156 -9.30 -3.33 4.55
N ASP A 157 -10.47 -2.90 4.98
CA ASP A 157 -11.43 -2.12 4.18
C ASP A 157 -11.32 -0.64 4.52
N GLU A 158 -10.55 0.12 3.73
CA GLU A 158 -10.27 1.55 3.92
C GLU A 158 -9.92 1.94 5.38
N PRO A 159 -8.96 1.25 6.02
CA PRO A 159 -8.76 1.36 7.47
C PRO A 159 -8.33 2.75 7.94
N LEU A 160 -7.85 3.61 7.06
CA LEU A 160 -7.37 4.95 7.40
C LEU A 160 -8.27 6.08 6.90
N SER A 161 -9.36 5.79 6.18
CA SER A 161 -10.19 6.80 5.50
C SER A 161 -10.86 7.80 6.45
N ALA A 162 -11.19 7.39 7.67
CA ALA A 162 -11.84 8.24 8.67
C ALA A 162 -10.86 9.08 9.51
N LEU A 163 -9.55 9.02 9.21
CA LEU A 163 -8.50 9.68 9.97
C LEU A 163 -8.02 10.95 9.28
N ASP A 164 -7.67 11.96 10.07
CA ASP A 164 -6.94 13.12 9.57
C ASP A 164 -5.51 12.76 9.13
N HIS A 165 -4.85 13.67 8.42
CA HIS A 165 -3.52 13.44 7.87
C HIS A 165 -2.47 13.07 8.94
N GLY A 166 -2.49 13.74 10.11
CA GLY A 166 -1.56 13.46 11.20
C GLY A 166 -1.77 12.07 11.79
N ALA A 167 -3.02 11.67 12.02
CA ALA A 167 -3.35 10.34 12.51
C ALA A 167 -3.00 9.23 11.49
N LYS A 168 -3.18 9.47 10.19
CA LYS A 168 -2.73 8.55 9.13
C LYS A 168 -1.22 8.34 9.19
N GLN A 169 -0.44 9.42 9.22
CA GLN A 169 1.03 9.34 9.29
C GLN A 169 1.52 8.62 10.55
N ALA A 170 0.80 8.73 11.66
CA ALA A 170 1.14 8.03 12.89
C ALA A 170 0.83 6.53 12.86
N ILE A 171 -0.09 6.06 12.00
CA ILE A 171 -0.46 4.65 11.91
C ILE A 171 0.33 3.90 10.83
N LEU A 172 0.66 4.56 9.72
CA LEU A 172 1.33 3.93 8.59
C LEU A 172 2.59 3.13 8.98
N PRO A 173 3.50 3.62 9.87
CA PRO A 173 4.65 2.84 10.31
C PRO A 173 4.27 1.52 11.01
N TYR A 174 3.16 1.48 11.73
CA TYR A 174 2.68 0.23 12.34
C TYR A 174 2.18 -0.77 11.29
N LEU A 175 1.53 -0.28 10.21
CA LEU A 175 1.09 -1.15 9.11
C LEU A 175 2.28 -1.67 8.29
N GLU A 176 3.31 -0.86 8.08
CA GLU A 176 4.58 -1.27 7.46
C GLU A 176 5.25 -2.37 8.30
N SER A 177 5.38 -2.16 9.61
CA SER A 177 5.98 -3.14 10.53
C SER A 177 5.19 -4.46 10.62
N LEU A 178 3.86 -4.42 10.44
CA LEU A 178 3.05 -5.64 10.39
C LEU A 178 3.44 -6.57 9.25
N HIS A 179 3.77 -5.98 8.10
CA HIS A 179 4.20 -6.71 6.93
C HIS A 179 5.56 -7.40 7.15
N ASP A 180 6.48 -6.71 7.81
CA ASP A 180 7.83 -7.21 8.08
C ASP A 180 7.85 -8.27 9.19
N GLU A 181 7.01 -8.11 10.22
CA GLU A 181 7.00 -8.98 11.41
C GLU A 181 6.17 -10.26 11.20
N PHE A 182 5.03 -10.13 10.50
CA PHE A 182 4.11 -11.25 10.30
C PHE A 182 4.00 -11.58 8.81
N ASP A 183 4.38 -12.78 8.41
CA ASP A 183 4.19 -13.30 7.05
C ASP A 183 2.72 -13.66 6.78
N ILE A 184 1.82 -12.65 6.94
CA ILE A 184 0.39 -12.77 6.71
C ILE A 184 0.02 -12.02 5.44
N PRO A 185 -0.45 -12.70 4.38
CA PRO A 185 -0.94 -12.03 3.20
C PRO A 185 -2.08 -11.08 3.55
N SER A 186 -2.05 -9.88 2.98
CA SER A 186 -3.03 -8.84 3.26
C SER A 186 -3.67 -8.32 1.99
N LEU A 187 -4.99 -8.16 1.98
CA LEU A 187 -5.71 -7.38 0.98
C LEU A 187 -6.12 -6.04 1.60
N TYR A 188 -5.60 -4.97 1.04
CA TYR A 188 -5.75 -3.61 1.56
C TYR A 188 -6.57 -2.76 0.58
N VAL A 189 -7.76 -2.35 0.96
CA VAL A 189 -8.57 -1.43 0.15
C VAL A 189 -8.20 -0.01 0.48
N SER A 190 -7.86 0.77 -0.55
CA SER A 190 -7.66 2.22 -0.44
C SER A 190 -8.05 2.94 -1.73
N HIS A 191 -8.28 4.22 -1.61
CA HIS A 191 -8.40 5.17 -2.73
C HIS A 191 -7.31 6.27 -2.65
N ASP A 192 -6.40 6.18 -1.67
CA ASP A 192 -5.29 7.10 -1.45
C ASP A 192 -4.01 6.52 -2.08
N PRO A 193 -3.44 7.19 -3.12
CA PRO A 193 -2.23 6.70 -3.80
C PRO A 193 -1.02 6.62 -2.87
N ASN A 194 -0.92 7.49 -1.85
CA ASN A 194 0.20 7.49 -0.91
C ASN A 194 0.15 6.26 -0.01
N GLU A 195 -1.05 5.85 0.45
CA GLU A 195 -1.21 4.61 1.22
C GLU A 195 -0.77 3.39 0.39
N VAL A 196 -1.18 3.36 -0.89
CA VAL A 196 -0.80 2.29 -1.82
C VAL A 196 0.70 2.28 -2.07
N ALA A 197 1.31 3.44 -2.32
CA ALA A 197 2.75 3.56 -2.54
C ALA A 197 3.55 3.06 -1.33
N ARG A 198 3.09 3.35 -0.12
CA ARG A 198 3.79 2.96 1.11
C ARG A 198 3.65 1.49 1.47
N LEU A 199 2.44 0.94 1.31
CA LEU A 199 2.10 -0.37 1.88
C LEU A 199 2.11 -1.51 0.86
N ALA A 200 1.82 -1.23 -0.43
CA ALA A 200 1.52 -2.29 -1.38
C ALA A 200 2.77 -2.86 -2.08
N ASP A 201 2.84 -4.19 -2.17
CA ASP A 201 3.74 -4.90 -3.08
C ASP A 201 3.06 -5.17 -4.41
N ARG A 202 1.75 -5.40 -4.37
CA ARG A 202 0.92 -5.68 -5.55
C ARG A 202 -0.27 -4.73 -5.59
N LEU A 203 -0.72 -4.43 -6.77
CA LEU A 203 -1.86 -3.56 -7.02
C LEU A 203 -2.88 -4.26 -7.93
N VAL A 204 -4.16 -4.16 -7.56
CA VAL A 204 -5.32 -4.51 -8.38
C VAL A 204 -6.11 -3.23 -8.59
N LEU A 205 -6.14 -2.72 -9.81
CA LEU A 205 -6.88 -1.51 -10.17
C LEU A 205 -8.30 -1.88 -10.59
N LEU A 206 -9.28 -1.33 -9.90
CA LEU A 206 -10.70 -1.55 -10.17
C LEU A 206 -11.38 -0.28 -10.71
N GLU A 207 -12.17 -0.46 -11.73
CA GLU A 207 -13.06 0.57 -12.26
C GLU A 207 -14.42 -0.02 -12.61
N LYS A 208 -15.50 0.59 -12.11
CA LYS A 208 -16.91 0.22 -12.43
C LYS A 208 -17.19 -1.29 -12.32
N GLY A 209 -16.70 -1.91 -11.25
CA GLY A 209 -16.91 -3.33 -10.96
C GLY A 209 -16.02 -4.30 -11.72
N LYS A 210 -15.02 -3.81 -12.46
CA LYS A 210 -14.09 -4.65 -13.24
C LYS A 210 -12.64 -4.39 -12.86
N VAL A 211 -11.80 -5.41 -13.02
CA VAL A 211 -10.35 -5.26 -12.93
C VAL A 211 -9.83 -4.67 -14.24
N VAL A 212 -9.21 -3.49 -14.16
CA VAL A 212 -8.54 -2.84 -15.30
C VAL A 212 -7.18 -3.49 -15.55
N THR A 213 -6.42 -3.68 -14.48
CA THR A 213 -5.11 -4.33 -14.49
C THR A 213 -4.74 -4.78 -13.09
N TYR A 214 -3.79 -5.69 -12.98
CA TYR A 214 -3.16 -6.07 -11.71
C TYR A 214 -1.71 -6.49 -11.93
N GLY A 215 -0.88 -6.29 -10.91
CA GLY A 215 0.54 -6.59 -11.04
C GLY A 215 1.38 -6.03 -9.90
N ASP A 216 2.67 -5.85 -10.17
CA ASP A 216 3.61 -5.21 -9.27
C ASP A 216 3.23 -3.74 -9.03
N ALA A 217 3.20 -3.30 -7.76
CA ALA A 217 2.71 -1.97 -7.41
C ALA A 217 3.64 -0.87 -7.93
N ALA A 218 4.96 -1.01 -7.77
CA ALA A 218 5.92 0.00 -8.20
C ALA A 218 5.84 0.25 -9.71
N ASN A 219 5.63 -0.82 -10.48
CA ASN A 219 5.47 -0.72 -11.93
C ASN A 219 4.13 -0.07 -12.32
N LEU A 220 3.02 -0.49 -11.71
CA LEU A 220 1.69 0.01 -12.06
C LEU A 220 1.47 1.46 -11.63
N LEU A 221 2.05 1.90 -10.51
CA LEU A 221 1.99 3.28 -10.03
C LEU A 221 2.62 4.27 -11.02
N THR A 222 3.59 3.82 -11.81
CA THR A 222 4.31 4.68 -12.77
C THR A 222 3.81 4.56 -14.20
N ARG A 223 2.79 3.76 -14.49
CA ARG A 223 2.17 3.65 -15.82
C ARG A 223 1.30 4.86 -16.11
N VAL A 224 1.74 5.71 -17.02
CA VAL A 224 1.07 6.99 -17.37
C VAL A 224 -0.27 6.83 -18.08
N ASP A 225 -0.53 5.66 -18.68
CA ASP A 225 -1.80 5.29 -19.27
C ASP A 225 -2.89 5.00 -18.20
N LEU A 226 -2.47 4.70 -16.96
CA LEU A 226 -3.39 4.43 -15.85
C LEU A 226 -3.79 5.71 -15.11
N PRO A 227 -5.04 5.78 -14.60
CA PRO A 227 -5.50 6.95 -13.86
C PRO A 227 -4.64 7.30 -12.65
N ILE A 228 -4.08 6.30 -11.97
CA ILE A 228 -3.31 6.47 -10.73
C ILE A 228 -2.08 7.37 -10.90
N ALA A 229 -1.42 7.31 -12.05
CA ALA A 229 -0.26 8.16 -12.35
C ALA A 229 -0.62 9.65 -12.58
N ARG A 230 -1.91 9.96 -12.75
CA ARG A 230 -2.40 11.32 -13.03
C ARG A 230 -2.90 12.06 -11.80
N TYR A 231 -3.03 11.39 -10.65
CA TYR A 231 -3.41 12.05 -9.41
C TYR A 231 -2.37 13.08 -8.97
N ASP A 232 -2.81 14.09 -8.23
CA ASP A 232 -1.89 15.14 -7.73
C ASP A 232 -0.80 14.57 -6.81
N ASP A 233 -1.13 13.50 -6.10
CA ASP A 233 -0.24 12.76 -5.21
C ASP A 233 0.37 11.52 -5.88
N ALA A 234 0.45 11.48 -7.22
CA ALA A 234 1.11 10.39 -7.92
C ALA A 234 2.57 10.25 -7.43
N ALA A 235 2.95 9.03 -7.07
CA ALA A 235 4.25 8.73 -6.51
C ALA A 235 4.89 7.53 -7.21
N SER A 236 6.20 7.44 -7.11
CA SER A 236 7.02 6.31 -7.53
C SER A 236 7.67 5.68 -6.31
N ILE A 237 7.84 4.38 -6.34
CA ILE A 237 8.56 3.63 -5.32
C ILE A 237 9.87 3.18 -5.93
N LEU A 238 10.98 3.53 -5.29
CA LEU A 238 12.29 3.01 -5.63
C LEU A 238 12.82 2.13 -4.51
N GLU A 239 13.49 1.05 -4.87
CA GLU A 239 14.10 0.11 -3.94
C GLU A 239 15.63 0.26 -3.96
N GLY A 240 16.23 0.20 -2.78
CA GLY A 240 17.66 0.29 -2.61
C GLY A 240 18.12 -0.26 -1.27
N TYR A 241 19.34 0.10 -0.88
CA TYR A 241 19.93 -0.31 0.38
C TYR A 241 20.55 0.90 1.08
N VAL A 242 20.49 0.93 2.39
CA VAL A 242 21.24 1.93 3.17
C VAL A 242 22.72 1.76 2.85
N SER A 243 23.31 2.73 2.13
CA SER A 243 24.71 2.68 1.69
C SER A 243 25.64 3.38 2.65
N ALA A 244 25.20 4.45 3.29
CA ALA A 244 25.97 5.21 4.27
C ALA A 244 25.08 6.15 5.09
N HIS A 245 25.61 6.60 6.23
CA HIS A 245 25.05 7.72 6.99
C HIS A 245 26.02 8.90 6.93
N ASP A 246 25.48 10.10 6.81
CA ASP A 246 26.21 11.34 6.96
C ASP A 246 25.90 11.94 8.33
N PRO A 247 26.79 11.81 9.31
CA PRO A 247 26.56 12.32 10.65
C PRO A 247 26.61 13.85 10.73
N THR A 248 27.28 14.49 9.78
CA THR A 248 27.45 15.96 9.75
C THR A 248 26.16 16.66 9.34
N PHE A 249 25.49 16.12 8.33
CA PHE A 249 24.26 16.71 7.79
C PHE A 249 23.00 15.95 8.19
N HIS A 250 23.12 14.92 9.05
CA HIS A 250 22.01 14.07 9.49
C HIS A 250 21.23 13.49 8.31
N LEU A 251 21.95 12.87 7.35
CA LEU A 251 21.37 12.22 6.18
C LEU A 251 21.67 10.73 6.17
N THR A 252 20.78 9.98 5.55
CA THR A 252 20.98 8.57 5.19
C THR A 252 20.98 8.45 3.68
N TRP A 253 22.00 7.80 3.12
CA TRP A 253 22.12 7.55 1.69
C TRP A 253 21.55 6.18 1.35
N ILE A 254 20.56 6.17 0.45
CA ILE A 254 20.00 4.94 -0.12
C ILE A 254 20.65 4.73 -1.50
N GLY A 255 21.44 3.67 -1.61
CA GLY A 255 22.13 3.29 -2.83
C GLY A 255 21.25 2.42 -3.73
N MET A 256 21.30 2.68 -5.03
CA MET A 256 20.68 1.92 -6.12
C MET A 256 21.70 1.72 -7.23
N HIS A 257 21.47 0.79 -8.19
CA HIS A 257 22.45 0.53 -9.26
C HIS A 257 22.72 1.77 -10.14
N GLY A 258 21.76 2.65 -10.32
CA GLY A 258 21.87 3.88 -11.15
C GLY A 258 22.23 5.13 -10.37
N GLY A 259 22.52 5.07 -9.07
CA GLY A 259 22.80 6.24 -8.26
C GLY A 259 22.45 6.07 -6.79
N ARG A 260 22.34 7.20 -6.11
CA ARG A 260 21.89 7.20 -4.70
C ARG A 260 21.02 8.41 -4.41
N VAL A 261 20.15 8.28 -3.43
CA VAL A 261 19.34 9.38 -2.91
C VAL A 261 19.61 9.59 -1.43
N ALA A 262 19.62 10.83 -1.01
CA ALA A 262 19.70 11.21 0.39
C ALA A 262 18.29 11.41 0.94
N VAL A 263 18.05 10.85 2.11
CA VAL A 263 16.86 11.06 2.93
C VAL A 263 17.26 11.63 4.28
N SER A 264 16.33 12.20 5.04
CA SER A 264 16.59 12.55 6.44
C SER A 264 17.09 11.34 7.20
N ARG A 265 17.94 11.55 8.19
CA ARG A 265 18.56 10.46 8.95
C ARG A 265 17.51 9.54 9.56
N GLU A 266 17.71 8.25 9.33
CA GLU A 266 16.94 7.17 9.91
C GLU A 266 17.89 6.18 10.60
N ASP A 267 17.43 5.57 11.69
CA ASP A 267 18.22 4.60 12.46
C ASP A 267 18.15 3.19 11.84
N MET A 268 18.48 3.09 10.55
CA MET A 268 18.57 1.82 9.83
C MET A 268 20.03 1.40 9.66
N ALA A 269 20.32 0.12 9.85
CA ALA A 269 21.68 -0.39 9.65
C ALA A 269 22.11 -0.28 8.18
N VAL A 270 23.39 0.02 7.94
CA VAL A 270 24.00 -0.02 6.59
C VAL A 270 23.84 -1.44 6.02
N GLY A 271 23.47 -1.53 4.76
CA GLY A 271 23.17 -2.79 4.06
C GLY A 271 21.71 -3.25 4.20
N LYS A 272 20.90 -2.63 5.07
CA LYS A 272 19.47 -2.93 5.17
C LYS A 272 18.75 -2.47 3.90
N ARG A 273 17.83 -3.30 3.39
CA ARG A 273 16.96 -2.94 2.27
C ARG A 273 16.06 -1.78 2.68
N ALA A 274 15.85 -0.86 1.77
CA ALA A 274 15.04 0.33 1.98
C ALA A 274 14.19 0.62 0.74
N ARG A 275 12.97 1.11 0.96
CA ARG A 275 12.08 1.63 -0.07
C ARG A 275 11.95 3.12 0.10
N VAL A 276 11.94 3.87 -0.98
CA VAL A 276 11.74 5.32 -0.95
C VAL A 276 10.58 5.71 -1.83
N GLU A 277 9.74 6.60 -1.33
CA GLU A 277 8.65 7.23 -2.07
C GLU A 277 9.10 8.58 -2.61
N ILE A 278 8.84 8.81 -3.89
CA ILE A 278 9.14 10.07 -4.58
C ILE A 278 7.88 10.54 -5.29
N GLN A 279 7.35 11.67 -4.88
CA GLN A 279 6.16 12.25 -5.52
C GLN A 279 6.53 12.88 -6.86
N ALA A 280 5.71 12.66 -7.88
CA ALA A 280 5.96 13.16 -9.24
C ALA A 280 6.15 14.68 -9.32
N ARG A 281 5.50 15.43 -8.42
CA ARG A 281 5.63 16.90 -8.30
C ARG A 281 6.98 17.37 -7.74
N ASP A 282 7.70 16.50 -7.04
CA ASP A 282 9.00 16.77 -6.44
C ASP A 282 10.16 16.38 -7.36
N VAL A 283 9.87 15.95 -8.59
CA VAL A 283 10.84 15.57 -9.60
C VAL A 283 10.89 16.61 -10.72
N SER A 284 12.01 17.32 -10.82
CA SER A 284 12.33 18.20 -11.93
C SER A 284 13.26 17.50 -12.93
N LEU A 285 13.28 17.99 -14.18
CA LEU A 285 14.13 17.43 -15.23
C LEU A 285 15.23 18.41 -15.61
N SER A 286 16.43 17.90 -15.89
CA SER A 286 17.55 18.68 -16.38
C SER A 286 18.31 17.93 -17.48
N LEU A 287 18.75 18.65 -18.53
CA LEU A 287 19.54 18.09 -19.62
C LEU A 287 21.00 17.80 -19.23
N LYS A 288 21.47 18.43 -18.15
CA LYS A 288 22.86 18.30 -17.66
C LYS A 288 22.83 18.08 -16.15
N ALA A 289 23.87 17.43 -15.66
CA ALA A 289 24.14 17.41 -14.23
C ALA A 289 24.56 18.81 -13.77
N HIS A 290 24.00 19.28 -12.67
CA HIS A 290 24.27 20.56 -12.04
C HIS A 290 24.74 20.37 -10.62
N SER A 291 25.69 21.16 -10.17
CA SER A 291 26.17 21.24 -8.78
C SER A 291 25.83 22.59 -8.11
N ASP A 292 25.26 23.53 -8.86
CA ASP A 292 24.90 24.88 -8.43
C ASP A 292 23.40 24.98 -8.04
N THR A 293 22.89 23.96 -7.45
CA THR A 293 21.48 23.83 -7.03
C THR A 293 21.39 23.29 -5.60
N SER A 294 20.30 23.60 -4.90
CA SER A 294 20.01 23.03 -3.58
C SER A 294 19.52 21.57 -3.63
N ILE A 295 19.30 21.02 -4.83
CA ILE A 295 18.83 19.66 -5.01
C ILE A 295 20.04 18.73 -5.08
N ILE A 296 20.21 17.89 -4.06
CA ILE A 296 21.34 16.96 -3.94
C ILE A 296 21.05 15.60 -4.59
N ASN A 297 19.78 15.23 -4.75
CA ASN A 297 19.37 13.97 -5.34
C ASN A 297 19.22 14.14 -6.85
N MET A 298 20.17 13.60 -7.60
CA MET A 298 20.20 13.68 -9.05
C MET A 298 20.46 12.29 -9.63
N LEU A 299 19.49 11.76 -10.37
CA LEU A 299 19.53 10.43 -10.94
C LEU A 299 19.59 10.51 -12.46
N PRO A 300 20.55 9.83 -13.12
CA PRO A 300 20.50 9.62 -14.56
C PRO A 300 19.23 8.86 -14.93
N ALA A 301 18.55 9.30 -15.98
CA ALA A 301 17.30 8.69 -16.38
C ALA A 301 17.08 8.82 -17.90
N ARG A 302 16.19 7.96 -18.41
CA ARG A 302 15.73 7.99 -19.79
C ARG A 302 14.21 8.18 -19.83
N VAL A 303 13.72 9.03 -20.71
CA VAL A 303 12.28 9.19 -20.95
C VAL A 303 11.73 7.94 -21.62
N VAL A 304 10.74 7.31 -21.00
CA VAL A 304 10.06 6.11 -21.53
C VAL A 304 8.75 6.48 -22.21
N ASP A 305 7.96 7.34 -21.55
CA ASP A 305 6.63 7.68 -22.01
C ASP A 305 6.18 9.03 -21.43
N THR A 306 5.23 9.69 -22.07
CA THR A 306 4.66 10.95 -21.61
C THR A 306 3.15 10.97 -21.82
N GLN A 307 2.41 11.54 -20.87
CA GLN A 307 0.97 11.71 -20.99
C GLN A 307 0.54 13.10 -20.56
N GLU A 308 -0.30 13.75 -21.36
CA GLU A 308 -0.93 15.01 -20.96
C GLU A 308 -1.96 14.77 -19.85
N ILE A 309 -1.84 15.55 -18.75
CA ILE A 309 -2.79 15.53 -17.64
C ILE A 309 -3.89 16.56 -17.91
N ASN A 310 -3.48 17.76 -18.31
CA ASN A 310 -4.33 18.89 -18.64
C ASN A 310 -3.62 19.82 -19.64
N PRO A 311 -4.27 20.91 -20.13
CA PRO A 311 -3.65 21.80 -21.13
C PRO A 311 -2.30 22.41 -20.72
N SER A 312 -1.97 22.48 -19.41
CA SER A 312 -0.74 23.10 -18.91
C SER A 312 0.32 22.11 -18.43
N GLN A 313 -0.03 20.87 -18.17
CA GLN A 313 0.83 19.88 -17.51
C GLN A 313 0.85 18.54 -18.20
N LEU A 314 1.98 17.87 -18.11
CA LEU A 314 2.14 16.47 -18.48
C LEU A 314 2.89 15.70 -17.38
N ILE A 315 2.66 14.39 -17.36
CA ILE A 315 3.40 13.43 -16.58
C ILE A 315 4.41 12.74 -17.49
N VAL A 316 5.62 12.55 -17.01
CA VAL A 316 6.72 11.89 -17.71
C VAL A 316 7.10 10.66 -16.93
N ARG A 317 7.09 9.50 -17.58
CA ARG A 317 7.66 8.28 -17.04
C ARG A 317 9.13 8.19 -17.43
N LEU A 318 9.95 8.04 -16.44
CA LEU A 318 11.40 7.90 -16.55
C LEU A 318 11.80 6.48 -16.18
N GLU A 319 12.85 5.97 -16.82
CA GLU A 319 13.51 4.73 -16.45
C GLU A 319 14.93 5.06 -15.98
N LEU A 320 15.29 4.57 -14.80
CA LEU A 320 16.63 4.66 -14.24
C LEU A 320 17.54 3.56 -14.82
N ASP A 321 18.85 3.67 -14.64
CA ASP A 321 19.83 2.72 -15.19
C ASP A 321 19.67 1.27 -14.65
N ASP A 322 18.98 1.10 -13.53
CA ASP A 322 18.66 -0.21 -12.94
C ASP A 322 17.29 -0.79 -13.37
N GLY A 323 16.59 -0.10 -14.27
CA GLY A 323 15.27 -0.49 -14.78
C GLY A 323 14.10 -0.06 -13.88
N GLN A 324 14.37 0.56 -12.73
CA GLN A 324 13.32 1.15 -11.90
C GLN A 324 12.71 2.37 -12.59
N THR A 325 11.45 2.68 -12.27
CA THR A 325 10.71 3.74 -12.92
C THR A 325 10.34 4.87 -11.98
N LEU A 326 10.44 6.10 -12.47
CA LEU A 326 10.18 7.33 -11.73
C LEU A 326 9.24 8.23 -12.54
N LEU A 327 8.30 8.89 -11.86
CA LEU A 327 7.42 9.88 -12.47
C LEU A 327 7.95 11.30 -12.24
N SER A 328 7.77 12.15 -13.24
CA SER A 328 7.99 13.60 -13.13
C SER A 328 6.78 14.35 -13.67
N ARG A 329 6.24 15.29 -12.90
CA ARG A 329 5.17 16.18 -13.34
C ARG A 329 5.76 17.53 -13.73
N ILE A 330 5.66 17.89 -15.00
CA ILE A 330 6.20 19.14 -15.52
C ILE A 330 5.18 19.93 -16.34
N THR A 331 5.48 21.20 -16.61
CA THR A 331 4.65 21.99 -17.50
C THR A 331 4.90 21.59 -18.97
N ARG A 332 3.87 21.70 -19.82
CA ARG A 332 4.02 21.53 -21.26
C ARG A 332 5.05 22.49 -21.85
N ARG A 333 5.10 23.73 -21.34
CA ARG A 333 6.11 24.71 -21.76
C ARG A 333 7.53 24.22 -21.51
N SER A 334 7.78 23.62 -20.31
CA SER A 334 9.08 23.05 -19.98
C SER A 334 9.45 21.89 -20.91
N ALA A 335 8.51 20.98 -21.15
CA ALA A 335 8.73 19.86 -22.07
C ALA A 335 9.09 20.31 -23.49
N MET A 336 8.35 21.29 -24.02
CA MET A 336 8.64 21.88 -25.34
C MET A 336 10.01 22.59 -25.36
N GLY A 337 10.33 23.38 -24.32
CA GLY A 337 11.61 24.10 -24.24
C GLY A 337 12.83 23.17 -24.13
N MET A 338 12.65 21.98 -23.55
CA MET A 338 13.67 20.94 -23.46
C MET A 338 13.73 20.06 -24.71
N GLY A 339 12.76 20.12 -25.63
CA GLY A 339 12.63 19.20 -26.74
C GLY A 339 12.39 17.77 -26.30
N LEU A 340 11.60 17.57 -25.21
CA LEU A 340 11.41 16.29 -24.58
C LEU A 340 10.78 15.27 -25.57
N HIS A 341 11.38 14.07 -25.65
CA HIS A 341 10.91 12.97 -26.49
C HIS A 341 11.29 11.62 -25.86
N GLU A 342 10.60 10.57 -26.25
CA GLU A 342 10.91 9.20 -25.83
C GLU A 342 12.36 8.82 -26.22
N GLY A 343 13.01 8.06 -25.33
CA GLY A 343 14.40 7.66 -25.45
C GLY A 343 15.43 8.72 -25.04
N MET A 344 15.02 9.96 -24.80
CA MET A 344 15.91 11.05 -24.41
C MET A 344 16.55 10.76 -23.07
N ARG A 345 17.88 10.87 -22.98
CA ARG A 345 18.64 10.81 -21.73
C ARG A 345 18.71 12.18 -21.05
N LEU A 346 18.49 12.21 -19.75
CA LEU A 346 18.44 13.41 -18.93
C LEU A 346 18.72 13.07 -17.46
N TYR A 347 18.59 14.04 -16.59
CA TYR A 347 18.72 13.87 -15.15
C TYR A 347 17.40 14.20 -14.46
N ALA A 348 16.93 13.30 -13.62
CA ALA A 348 15.84 13.53 -12.68
C ALA A 348 16.42 14.17 -11.41
N GLN A 349 15.98 15.37 -11.11
CA GLN A 349 16.34 16.13 -9.91
C GLN A 349 15.21 15.95 -8.89
N VAL A 350 15.48 15.27 -7.79
CA VAL A 350 14.48 14.93 -6.77
C VAL A 350 14.66 15.83 -5.56
N LYS A 351 13.67 16.70 -5.33
CA LYS A 351 13.71 17.69 -4.25
C LYS A 351 13.43 17.06 -2.89
N SER A 352 12.47 16.15 -2.83
CA SER A 352 12.02 15.51 -1.58
C SER A 352 11.88 14.01 -1.78
N VAL A 353 12.34 13.26 -0.80
CA VAL A 353 12.29 11.79 -0.78
C VAL A 353 11.80 11.38 0.61
N ALA A 354 10.75 10.57 0.66
CA ALA A 354 10.31 9.95 1.90
C ALA A 354 10.83 8.50 1.97
N LEU A 355 11.42 8.14 3.08
CA LEU A 355 11.79 6.75 3.35
C LEU A 355 10.53 6.00 3.77
N ILE A 356 10.32 4.84 3.18
CA ILE A 356 9.37 3.83 3.59
C ILE A 356 10.20 2.72 4.23
N ALA A 357 9.87 2.33 5.42
CA ALA A 357 10.70 1.41 6.23
C ALA A 357 10.92 0.05 5.57
#